data_66f7c9e7c5376e485742f2a0164a1863
#
_entry.id   66f7c9e7c5376e485742f2a0164a1863
#
_cell.length_a   1.000
_cell.length_b   1.000
_cell.length_c   1.000
_cell.angle_alpha   90.00
_cell.angle_beta   90.00
_cell.angle_gamma   90.00
#
_symmetry.space_group_name_H-M   'P 1'
#
loop_
_entity.id
_entity.type
_entity.pdbx_description
1 polymer ?
#
loop_
_entity_poly.entity_id
_entity_poly.type
_entity_poly.pdbx_seq_one_letter_code
_entity_poly.pdbx_strand_id
1 'polypeptide(L)'
;MMSTHGHCLCGAVRYAFDPAGVLWRGHCHCEGCRRATSSPFTTWFSVRNSAWRWTGSAPQIYHSSTGVRRSFCPTCGSPMAYASAQRPGETDFHAASLEVPADFAPAVHVHFAEKLPWIHLSDDLPRHSGAFASETD
;
A
#
# COMPACT_ATOMS: atom_id res chain seq x y z
N MET A 1 -19.65 1.78 -4.90
CA MET A 1 -19.48 1.08 -6.17
C MET A 1 -18.02 0.86 -6.46
N MET A 2 -17.65 -0.36 -6.80
CA MET A 2 -16.24 -0.70 -7.00
C MET A 2 -15.83 -0.35 -8.43
N SER A 3 -15.55 0.92 -8.64
CA SER A 3 -15.28 1.48 -9.96
C SER A 3 -13.80 1.67 -10.27
N THR A 4 -12.92 1.44 -9.31
CA THR A 4 -11.49 1.64 -9.50
C THR A 4 -10.77 0.30 -9.37
N HIS A 5 -9.73 0.09 -10.17
CA HIS A 5 -9.09 -1.21 -10.30
C HIS A 5 -7.57 -1.10 -10.25
N GLY A 6 -6.93 -2.20 -9.90
CA GLY A 6 -5.49 -2.32 -9.99
C GLY A 6 -5.11 -3.76 -10.33
N HIS A 7 -3.84 -3.97 -10.71
CA HIS A 7 -3.38 -5.30 -11.08
C HIS A 7 -1.85 -5.39 -11.00
N CYS A 8 -1.36 -6.61 -10.97
CA CYS A 8 0.07 -6.89 -10.94
C CYS A 8 0.68 -6.74 -12.34
N LEU A 9 2.00 -6.91 -12.44
CA LEU A 9 2.72 -6.74 -13.70
C LEU A 9 2.17 -7.65 -14.81
N CYS A 10 1.91 -8.91 -14.51
CA CYS A 10 1.41 -9.85 -15.54
C CYS A 10 -0.10 -9.78 -15.73
N GLY A 11 -0.81 -9.06 -14.86
CA GLY A 11 -2.25 -8.91 -14.93
C GLY A 11 -3.07 -10.04 -14.33
N ALA A 12 -2.43 -11.07 -13.79
CA ALA A 12 -3.18 -12.22 -13.25
C ALA A 12 -3.90 -11.87 -11.95
N VAL A 13 -3.24 -11.18 -11.03
CA VAL A 13 -3.82 -10.77 -9.76
C VAL A 13 -4.40 -9.37 -9.94
N ARG A 14 -5.69 -9.24 -9.66
CA ARG A 14 -6.44 -8.00 -9.88
C ARG A 14 -7.32 -7.71 -8.69
N TYR A 15 -7.62 -6.44 -8.49
CA TYR A 15 -8.55 -6.04 -7.43
C TYR A 15 -9.41 -4.88 -7.91
N ALA A 16 -10.54 -4.70 -7.25
CA ALA A 16 -11.44 -3.58 -7.48
C ALA A 16 -11.84 -3.00 -6.13
N PHE A 17 -12.07 -1.70 -6.08
CA PHE A 17 -12.49 -1.06 -4.84
C PHE A 17 -13.38 0.15 -5.11
N ASP A 18 -14.09 0.55 -4.06
CA ASP A 18 -14.88 1.76 -4.07
C ASP A 18 -14.01 2.87 -3.48
N PRO A 19 -13.72 3.93 -4.25
CA PRO A 19 -12.89 5.02 -3.72
C PRO A 19 -13.42 5.65 -2.43
N ALA A 20 -14.74 5.57 -2.21
CA ALA A 20 -15.31 6.08 -0.96
C ALA A 20 -14.85 5.29 0.27
N GLY A 21 -14.31 4.09 0.07
CA GLY A 21 -13.78 3.27 1.16
C GLY A 21 -12.32 3.51 1.48
N VAL A 22 -11.65 4.44 0.78
CA VAL A 22 -10.25 4.73 1.04
C VAL A 22 -10.13 5.50 2.35
N LEU A 23 -9.32 4.98 3.26
CA LEU A 23 -9.17 5.52 4.60
C LEU A 23 -7.90 6.34 4.75
N TRP A 24 -6.88 6.08 3.93
CA TRP A 24 -5.58 6.69 4.10
C TRP A 24 -4.77 6.56 2.80
N ARG A 25 -3.91 7.55 2.51
CA ARG A 25 -3.04 7.56 1.34
C ARG A 25 -1.72 8.19 1.71
N GLY A 26 -0.62 7.54 1.40
CA GLY A 26 0.66 8.14 1.74
C GLY A 26 1.87 7.33 1.30
N HIS A 27 3.04 7.96 1.46
CA HIS A 27 4.33 7.34 1.22
C HIS A 27 4.87 6.79 2.54
N CYS A 28 5.40 5.59 2.52
CA CYS A 28 5.98 4.96 3.70
C CYS A 28 7.46 4.68 3.46
N HIS A 29 8.29 5.17 4.37
CA HIS A 29 9.74 5.05 4.25
C HIS A 29 10.33 3.97 5.16
N CYS A 30 9.51 3.15 5.80
CA CYS A 30 10.02 2.17 6.77
C CYS A 30 10.86 1.08 6.10
N GLU A 31 11.76 0.52 6.89
CA GLU A 31 12.65 -0.52 6.40
C GLU A 31 11.88 -1.73 5.88
N GLY A 32 10.81 -2.13 6.56
CA GLY A 32 10.02 -3.26 6.14
C GLY A 32 9.44 -3.08 4.74
N CYS A 33 8.91 -1.89 4.45
CA CYS A 33 8.37 -1.61 3.13
C CYS A 33 9.47 -1.60 2.07
N ARG A 34 10.62 -1.02 2.39
CA ARG A 34 11.72 -0.98 1.44
C ARG A 34 12.22 -2.38 1.09
N ARG A 35 12.38 -3.24 2.11
CA ARG A 35 12.87 -4.59 1.87
C ARG A 35 11.84 -5.47 1.18
N ALA A 36 10.57 -5.28 1.48
CA ALA A 36 9.51 -6.07 0.86
C ALA A 36 9.37 -5.78 -0.63
N THR A 37 9.83 -4.63 -1.10
CA THR A 37 9.64 -4.22 -2.48
C THR A 37 10.93 -3.89 -3.21
N SER A 38 12.06 -3.81 -2.49
CA SER A 38 13.36 -3.38 -3.04
C SER A 38 13.28 -1.99 -3.66
N SER A 39 12.43 -1.13 -3.10
CA SER A 39 12.30 0.24 -3.57
C SER A 39 12.65 1.21 -2.45
N PRO A 40 12.98 2.47 -2.77
CA PRO A 40 13.40 3.43 -1.75
C PRO A 40 12.30 3.75 -0.74
N PHE A 41 11.06 3.71 -1.16
CA PHE A 41 9.88 3.86 -0.32
C PHE A 41 8.69 3.30 -1.07
N THR A 42 7.57 3.11 -0.37
CA THR A 42 6.36 2.60 -0.99
C THR A 42 5.26 3.63 -0.87
N THR A 43 4.33 3.60 -1.80
CA THR A 43 3.15 4.46 -1.77
C THR A 43 1.93 3.58 -1.63
N TRP A 44 1.13 3.86 -0.61
CA TRP A 44 0.02 3.02 -0.22
C TRP A 44 -1.29 3.78 -0.21
N PHE A 45 -2.38 3.07 -0.37
CA PHE A 45 -3.69 3.55 0.04
C PHE A 45 -4.38 2.42 0.80
N SER A 46 -5.09 2.79 1.86
CA SER A 46 -5.76 1.86 2.74
C SER A 46 -7.23 1.85 2.39
N VAL A 47 -7.84 0.68 2.26
CA VAL A 47 -9.24 0.56 1.92
C VAL A 47 -9.93 -0.29 2.97
N ARG A 48 -11.11 0.15 3.44
CA ARG A 48 -11.87 -0.68 4.36
C ARG A 48 -12.26 -1.97 3.67
N ASN A 49 -12.18 -3.08 4.40
CA ASN A 49 -12.32 -4.40 3.79
C ASN A 49 -13.66 -4.65 3.10
N SER A 50 -14.71 -3.98 3.54
CA SER A 50 -16.02 -4.11 2.89
C SER A 50 -16.10 -3.40 1.53
N ALA A 51 -15.08 -2.61 1.18
CA ALA A 51 -15.11 -1.78 -0.01
C ALA A 51 -14.16 -2.26 -1.10
N TRP A 52 -13.61 -3.45 -1.01
CA TRP A 52 -12.72 -3.97 -2.04
C TRP A 52 -12.85 -5.48 -2.18
N ARG A 53 -12.39 -6.02 -3.29
CA ARG A 53 -12.32 -7.47 -3.50
C ARG A 53 -11.26 -7.80 -4.54
N TRP A 54 -10.73 -9.02 -4.45
CA TRP A 54 -9.91 -9.56 -5.54
C TRP A 54 -10.82 -9.95 -6.69
N THR A 55 -10.41 -9.64 -7.92
CA THR A 55 -11.22 -9.92 -9.11
C THR A 55 -10.51 -10.82 -10.12
N GLY A 56 -9.23 -11.07 -9.93
CA GLY A 56 -8.47 -11.98 -10.80
C GLY A 56 -8.07 -13.24 -10.07
N SER A 57 -6.89 -13.76 -10.38
CA SER A 57 -6.34 -14.93 -9.71
C SER A 57 -6.03 -14.60 -8.26
N ALA A 58 -6.09 -15.59 -7.38
CA ALA A 58 -5.78 -15.38 -5.97
C ALA A 58 -4.29 -15.06 -5.81
N PRO A 59 -3.95 -14.05 -4.98
CA PRO A 59 -2.55 -13.82 -4.64
C PRO A 59 -2.03 -14.90 -3.69
N GLN A 60 -0.73 -14.98 -3.58
CA GLN A 60 -0.10 -15.77 -2.54
C GLN A 60 0.23 -14.86 -1.37
N ILE A 61 0.26 -15.40 -0.16
CA ILE A 61 0.46 -14.61 1.03
C ILE A 61 1.73 -15.05 1.73
N TYR A 62 2.56 -14.07 2.08
CA TYR A 62 3.74 -14.27 2.90
C TYR A 62 3.50 -13.62 4.26
N HIS A 63 3.66 -14.40 5.32
CA HIS A 63 3.53 -13.87 6.67
C HIS A 63 4.90 -13.37 7.10
N SER A 64 5.12 -12.08 6.92
CA SER A 64 6.44 -11.47 7.16
C SER A 64 6.73 -11.29 8.64
N SER A 65 5.71 -11.22 9.47
CA SER A 65 5.82 -11.19 10.92
C SER A 65 4.49 -11.60 11.52
N THR A 66 4.43 -11.75 12.84
CA THR A 66 3.20 -12.16 13.51
C THR A 66 2.08 -11.19 13.19
N GLY A 67 0.97 -11.72 12.67
CA GLY A 67 -0.21 -10.92 12.36
C GLY A 67 -0.11 -10.09 11.10
N VAL A 68 0.97 -10.20 10.33
CA VAL A 68 1.15 -9.43 9.09
C VAL A 68 1.04 -10.36 7.89
N ARG A 69 0.27 -9.94 6.90
CA ARG A 69 0.12 -10.67 5.64
C ARG A 69 0.49 -9.76 4.48
N ARG A 70 1.44 -10.18 3.67
CA ARG A 70 1.82 -9.48 2.45
C ARG A 70 1.38 -10.32 1.27
N SER A 71 0.54 -9.76 0.42
CA SER A 71 0.00 -10.48 -0.75
C SER A 71 0.83 -10.12 -1.97
N PHE A 72 1.13 -11.12 -2.78
CA PHE A 72 1.90 -10.91 -4.01
C PHE A 72 1.41 -11.88 -5.09
N CYS A 73 1.72 -11.55 -6.34
CA CYS A 73 1.35 -12.41 -7.46
C CYS A 73 2.30 -13.61 -7.51
N PRO A 74 1.80 -14.86 -7.47
CA PRO A 74 2.69 -16.02 -7.52
C PRO A 74 3.31 -16.22 -8.91
N THR A 75 2.77 -15.59 -9.95
CA THR A 75 3.29 -15.73 -11.30
C THR A 75 4.38 -14.73 -11.61
N CYS A 76 4.18 -13.45 -11.31
CA CYS A 76 5.17 -12.41 -11.65
C CYS A 76 5.89 -11.81 -10.44
N GLY A 77 5.47 -12.16 -9.23
CA GLY A 77 6.14 -11.70 -8.02
C GLY A 77 5.76 -10.29 -7.57
N SER A 78 4.90 -9.59 -8.29
CA SER A 78 4.54 -8.22 -7.91
C SER A 78 3.94 -8.17 -6.50
N PRO A 79 4.45 -7.32 -5.60
CA PRO A 79 3.79 -7.10 -4.32
C PRO A 79 2.48 -6.35 -4.54
N MET A 80 1.43 -6.76 -3.86
CA MET A 80 0.10 -6.20 -4.10
C MET A 80 -0.52 -5.55 -2.89
N ALA A 81 -0.47 -6.19 -1.71
CA ALA A 81 -1.22 -5.71 -0.57
C ALA A 81 -0.54 -6.05 0.75
N TYR A 82 -0.93 -5.33 1.79
CA TYR A 82 -0.45 -5.51 3.15
C TYR A 82 -1.64 -5.44 4.08
N ALA A 83 -1.72 -6.36 5.03
CA ALA A 83 -2.74 -6.34 6.06
C ALA A 83 -2.11 -6.71 7.39
N SER A 84 -2.59 -6.10 8.46
CA SER A 84 -2.06 -6.33 9.79
C SER A 84 -3.20 -6.57 10.78
N ALA A 85 -2.99 -7.52 11.70
CA ALA A 85 -3.95 -7.77 12.76
C ALA A 85 -4.15 -6.55 13.67
N GLN A 86 -3.21 -5.60 13.65
CA GLN A 86 -3.34 -4.37 14.43
C GLN A 86 -4.29 -3.37 13.77
N ARG A 87 -4.62 -3.56 12.49
CA ARG A 87 -5.61 -2.76 11.78
C ARG A 87 -6.57 -3.69 11.07
N PRO A 88 -7.43 -4.42 11.80
CA PRO A 88 -8.14 -5.57 11.26
C PRO A 88 -9.21 -5.26 10.22
N GLY A 89 -9.65 -4.04 10.13
CA GLY A 89 -10.74 -3.69 9.22
C GLY A 89 -10.31 -3.15 7.87
N GLU A 90 -9.01 -3.14 7.57
CA GLU A 90 -8.52 -2.48 6.37
C GLU A 90 -7.36 -3.22 5.74
N THR A 91 -7.13 -2.94 4.48
CA THR A 91 -6.02 -3.51 3.70
C THR A 91 -5.35 -2.39 2.93
N ASP A 92 -4.02 -2.40 2.92
CA ASP A 92 -3.24 -1.41 2.17
C ASP A 92 -2.86 -2.00 0.82
N PHE A 93 -3.04 -1.22 -0.24
CA PHE A 93 -2.63 -1.60 -1.58
C PHE A 93 -1.50 -0.70 -2.06
N HIS A 94 -0.60 -1.26 -2.84
CA HIS A 94 0.45 -0.47 -3.47
C HIS A 94 -0.17 0.43 -4.55
N ALA A 95 -0.04 1.72 -4.38
CA ALA A 95 -0.69 2.68 -5.29
C ALA A 95 -0.15 2.58 -6.72
N ALA A 96 1.10 2.16 -6.88
CA ALA A 96 1.67 2.03 -8.22
C ALA A 96 1.05 0.88 -9.01
N SER A 97 0.26 0.01 -8.39
CA SER A 97 -0.46 -1.04 -9.09
C SER A 97 -1.81 -0.60 -9.63
N LEU A 98 -2.24 0.64 -9.34
CA LEU A 98 -3.49 1.16 -9.86
C LEU A 98 -3.49 1.17 -11.39
N GLU A 99 -4.62 0.87 -11.98
CA GLU A 99 -4.75 0.86 -13.43
C GLU A 99 -4.56 2.26 -14.01
N VAL A 100 -5.03 3.30 -13.32
CA VAL A 100 -4.86 4.70 -13.71
C VAL A 100 -4.17 5.45 -12.57
N PRO A 101 -2.86 5.25 -12.40
CA PRO A 101 -2.17 5.84 -11.24
C PRO A 101 -2.11 7.36 -11.26
N ALA A 102 -2.30 7.98 -12.42
CA ALA A 102 -2.28 9.44 -12.53
C ALA A 102 -3.44 10.11 -11.77
N ASP A 103 -4.50 9.35 -11.47
CA ASP A 103 -5.63 9.92 -10.74
C ASP A 103 -5.45 9.83 -9.23
N PHE A 104 -4.34 9.26 -8.77
CA PHE A 104 -4.06 9.10 -7.35
C PHE A 104 -3.12 10.19 -6.87
N ALA A 105 -3.31 10.64 -5.64
CA ALA A 105 -2.38 11.57 -5.01
C ALA A 105 -2.15 11.15 -3.56
N PRO A 106 -0.89 10.94 -3.15
CA PRO A 106 -0.60 10.69 -1.74
C PRO A 106 -0.80 11.96 -0.92
N ALA A 107 -1.09 11.80 0.36
CA ALA A 107 -1.41 12.92 1.24
C ALA A 107 -0.32 13.18 2.29
N VAL A 108 0.59 12.23 2.53
CA VAL A 108 1.48 12.32 3.69
C VAL A 108 2.67 11.39 3.50
N HIS A 109 3.77 11.68 4.23
CA HIS A 109 4.88 10.75 4.40
C HIS A 109 4.82 10.19 5.81
N VAL A 110 4.96 8.88 5.97
CA VAL A 110 5.06 8.23 7.29
C VAL A 110 6.37 7.48 7.41
N HIS A 111 6.77 7.19 8.65
CA HIS A 111 8.07 6.61 8.96
C HIS A 111 9.20 7.38 8.30
N PHE A 112 9.05 8.70 8.29
CA PHE A 112 9.99 9.56 7.59
C PHE A 112 11.37 9.55 8.25
N ALA A 113 11.43 9.20 9.53
CA ALA A 113 12.72 9.06 10.22
C ALA A 113 13.59 7.98 9.60
N GLU A 114 13.00 7.03 8.88
CA GLU A 114 13.74 5.93 8.25
C GLU A 114 14.05 6.21 6.78
N LYS A 115 13.75 7.40 6.29
CA LYS A 115 13.99 7.77 4.90
C LYS A 115 15.46 7.58 4.53
N LEU A 116 15.71 7.02 3.35
CA LEU A 116 17.06 6.86 2.86
C LEU A 116 17.71 8.22 2.60
N PRO A 117 18.97 8.40 2.98
CA PRO A 117 19.61 9.72 2.87
C PRO A 117 19.83 10.18 1.42
N TRP A 118 19.85 9.25 0.47
CA TRP A 118 20.06 9.59 -0.93
C TRP A 118 18.74 9.83 -1.69
N ILE A 119 17.61 9.82 -0.99
CA ILE A 119 16.31 10.21 -1.56
C ILE A 119 16.07 11.67 -1.20
N HIS A 120 15.87 12.49 -2.21
CA HIS A 120 15.59 13.91 -2.03
C HIS A 120 14.18 14.21 -2.50
N LEU A 121 13.36 14.73 -1.61
CA LEU A 121 11.95 14.99 -1.88
C LEU A 121 11.68 16.48 -1.83
N SER A 122 10.89 16.97 -2.77
CA SER A 122 10.57 18.39 -2.87
C SER A 122 9.08 18.69 -2.74
N ASP A 123 8.24 17.69 -2.43
CA ASP A 123 6.83 17.97 -2.22
C ASP A 123 6.60 18.62 -0.86
N ASP A 124 5.40 19.17 -0.68
CA ASP A 124 5.03 19.86 0.55
C ASP A 124 4.16 19.02 1.47
N LEU A 125 4.12 17.72 1.27
CA LEU A 125 3.27 16.86 2.09
C LEU A 125 3.78 16.80 3.53
N PRO A 126 2.88 16.70 4.51
CA PRO A 126 3.30 16.54 5.91
C PRO A 126 4.19 15.31 6.07
N ARG A 127 5.15 15.40 6.98
CA ARG A 127 6.10 14.33 7.23
C ARG A 127 6.00 13.91 8.69
N HIS A 128 5.57 12.67 8.91
CA HIS A 128 5.48 12.09 10.25
C HIS A 128 6.66 11.14 10.43
N SER A 129 7.37 11.29 11.54
CA SER A 129 8.56 10.47 11.77
C SER A 129 8.20 8.99 11.97
N GLY A 130 7.03 8.71 12.55
CA GLY A 130 6.52 7.35 12.76
C GLY A 130 5.30 7.08 11.92
N ALA A 131 4.40 6.24 12.45
CA ALA A 131 3.15 5.92 11.77
C ALA A 131 2.27 7.16 11.64
N PHE A 132 1.23 7.05 10.84
CA PHE A 132 0.36 8.14 10.65
C PHE A 132 -0.41 8.35 11.87
N ALA A 133 -0.64 8.16 12.50
CA ALA A 133 -1.36 8.24 13.51
C ALA A 133 -1.76 9.16 14.12
N SER A 134 -1.74 9.63 13.69
CA SER A 134 -2.34 10.27 13.94
C SER A 134 -2.43 10.19 15.00
N GLU A 135 -2.43 9.62 14.94
CA GLU A 135 -2.75 9.19 15.60
C GLU A 135 -2.07 9.42 16.59
N THR A 136 -1.55 9.58 16.63
CA THR A 136 -0.94 9.57 17.56
C THR A 136 -0.15 10.55 17.71
N ASP A 137 -0.08 11.16 16.98
CA ASP A 137 0.75 12.14 17.12
C ASP A 137 0.34 13.26 17.70
#